data_c4ad9868ed037f546da48ab5335d5a0c
#
_entry.id   c4ad9868ed037f546da48ab5335d5a0c
#
_cell.length_a   1.000
_cell.length_b   1.000
_cell.length_c   1.000
_cell.angle_alpha   90.00
_cell.angle_beta   90.00
_cell.angle_gamma   90.00
#
_symmetry.space_group_name_H-M   'P 1'
#
loop_
_entity.id
_entity.type
_entity.pdbx_description
1 polymer ?
#
loop_
_entity_poly.entity_id
_entity_poly.type
_entity_poly.pdbx_seq_one_letter_code
_entity_poly.pdbx_strand_id
1 'polypeptide(L)'
;MGEGSYQFIHVDSYGREGSTQTKTSMDKHGAKVTTTTKSRSASDILNEQWRVDGACPHIENPRKPGLLYGVEAAEVLPIMNQWADQAKDAQGRKLRKDGHCILIGVASLPRSMEDNFPEFAEDTLIWLKEKYGDRLKSVVVHDDEAHPHLHFSVVPNIGEKFEDIHDGFKASKKAKTDGKLKSDQNYAYKEAMRNYQDEFSKNVAMAHGLTRIGPGRRRLTRSQWHAEKKQAAYFANAKNMAMVHARKGYKAGLEKA
;
A
#
# COMPACT_ATOMS: atom_id res chain seq x y z
N MET A 1 -1.28 -7.82 -28.06
CA MET A 1 -1.54 -6.45 -27.56
C MET A 1 -1.28 -6.47 -26.07
N GLY A 2 -0.20 -5.83 -25.62
CA GLY A 2 0.24 -5.94 -24.23
C GLY A 2 -0.84 -5.46 -23.27
N GLU A 3 -1.00 -6.22 -22.18
CA GLU A 3 -1.80 -5.82 -21.02
C GLU A 3 -1.46 -4.38 -20.64
N GLY A 4 -2.49 -3.56 -20.48
CA GLY A 4 -2.31 -2.15 -20.18
C GLY A 4 -1.57 -1.99 -18.86
N SER A 5 -0.33 -1.53 -18.95
CA SER A 5 0.52 -1.29 -17.78
C SER A 5 -0.03 -0.11 -16.98
N TYR A 6 -0.78 -0.37 -15.92
CA TYR A 6 -1.24 0.63 -14.96
C TYR A 6 -0.71 0.32 -13.57
N GLN A 7 -0.55 1.37 -12.77
CA GLN A 7 -0.07 1.21 -11.42
C GLN A 7 -1.01 0.39 -10.54
N PHE A 8 -0.43 -0.33 -9.61
CA PHE A 8 -1.16 -0.89 -8.48
C PHE A 8 -0.48 -0.47 -7.18
N ILE A 9 -1.19 0.28 -6.36
CA ILE A 9 -0.88 0.52 -4.96
C ILE A 9 -2.15 0.48 -4.16
N HIS A 10 -2.12 -0.24 -3.05
CA HIS A 10 -3.23 -0.35 -2.12
C HIS A 10 -2.71 -0.29 -0.68
N VAL A 11 -3.49 0.30 0.20
CA VAL A 11 -3.25 0.28 1.65
C VAL A 11 -4.51 -0.12 2.38
N ASP A 12 -4.33 -0.89 3.44
CA ASP A 12 -5.37 -1.29 4.36
C ASP A 12 -4.89 -1.13 5.81
N SER A 13 -5.78 -1.23 6.76
CA SER A 13 -5.47 -1.01 8.16
C SER A 13 -6.03 -2.13 9.03
N TYR A 14 -5.24 -2.57 10.00
CA TYR A 14 -5.55 -3.73 10.81
C TYR A 14 -5.44 -3.43 12.30
N GLY A 15 -6.29 -4.09 13.09
CA GLY A 15 -6.22 -4.11 14.54
C GLY A 15 -5.42 -5.29 15.05
N ARG A 16 -5.15 -5.30 16.36
CA ARG A 16 -4.54 -6.45 17.06
C ARG A 16 -5.39 -7.72 16.91
N GLU A 17 -6.71 -7.57 16.93
CA GLU A 17 -7.68 -8.62 16.63
C GLU A 17 -8.54 -8.23 15.44
N GLY A 18 -8.99 -9.20 14.67
CA GLY A 18 -9.93 -8.96 13.57
C GLY A 18 -11.29 -8.53 14.11
N SER A 19 -11.91 -7.55 13.46
CA SER A 19 -13.27 -7.14 13.77
C SER A 19 -14.29 -8.19 13.32
N THR A 20 -15.34 -8.37 14.09
CA THR A 20 -16.44 -9.27 13.74
C THR A 20 -17.59 -8.45 13.16
N GLN A 21 -18.02 -8.81 11.96
CA GLN A 21 -19.18 -8.23 11.30
C GLN A 21 -20.26 -9.28 11.13
N THR A 22 -21.47 -8.94 11.60
CA THR A 22 -22.65 -9.78 11.43
C THR A 22 -23.60 -9.10 10.46
N LYS A 23 -23.91 -9.77 9.35
CA LYS A 23 -24.89 -9.32 8.37
C LYS A 23 -26.09 -10.25 8.40
N THR A 24 -27.28 -9.69 8.51
CA THR A 24 -28.54 -10.42 8.34
C THR A 24 -29.12 -10.07 6.98
N SER A 25 -29.39 -11.07 6.16
CA SER A 25 -30.04 -10.96 4.85
C SER A 25 -31.23 -11.89 4.78
N MET A 26 -32.14 -11.67 3.86
CA MET A 26 -33.19 -12.63 3.50
C MET A 26 -32.66 -13.56 2.41
N ASP A 27 -32.87 -14.84 2.55
CA ASP A 27 -32.61 -15.78 1.46
C ASP A 27 -33.72 -15.74 0.38
N LYS A 28 -33.54 -16.52 -0.68
CA LYS A 28 -34.52 -16.62 -1.77
C LYS A 28 -35.89 -17.20 -1.36
N HIS A 29 -36.01 -17.73 -0.16
CA HIS A 29 -37.23 -18.30 0.42
C HIS A 29 -37.83 -17.40 1.52
N GLY A 30 -37.25 -16.19 1.75
CA GLY A 30 -37.73 -15.26 2.76
C GLY A 30 -37.28 -15.57 4.20
N ALA A 31 -36.38 -16.54 4.39
CA ALA A 31 -35.82 -16.84 5.70
C ALA A 31 -34.65 -15.89 6.02
N LYS A 32 -34.59 -15.45 7.30
CA LYS A 32 -33.45 -14.63 7.77
C LYS A 32 -32.19 -15.50 7.89
N VAL A 33 -31.16 -15.14 7.12
CA VAL A 33 -29.82 -15.73 7.20
C VAL A 33 -28.88 -14.73 7.83
N THR A 34 -28.26 -15.12 8.92
CA THR A 34 -27.24 -14.31 9.62
C THR A 34 -25.87 -14.88 9.33
N THR A 35 -25.03 -14.11 8.65
CA THR A 35 -23.65 -14.48 8.36
C THR A 35 -22.72 -13.63 9.23
N THR A 36 -21.86 -14.29 9.99
CA THR A 36 -20.82 -13.65 10.79
C THR A 36 -19.47 -13.86 10.12
N THR A 37 -18.79 -12.76 9.79
CA THR A 37 -17.44 -12.77 9.21
C THR A 37 -16.49 -12.08 10.16
N LYS A 38 -15.30 -12.66 10.35
CA LYS A 38 -14.21 -12.04 11.10
C LYS A 38 -13.16 -11.55 10.11
N SER A 39 -12.76 -10.29 10.21
CA SER A 39 -11.65 -9.76 9.42
C SER A 39 -10.32 -10.30 9.96
N ARG A 40 -9.28 -10.21 9.14
CA ARG A 40 -7.92 -10.62 9.55
C ARG A 40 -7.35 -9.64 10.57
N SER A 41 -6.51 -10.14 11.46
CA SER A 41 -5.73 -9.34 12.41
C SER A 41 -4.41 -8.86 11.79
N ALA A 42 -3.74 -7.91 12.43
CA ALA A 42 -2.40 -7.49 12.05
C ALA A 42 -1.41 -8.67 12.03
N SER A 43 -1.51 -9.58 13.01
CA SER A 43 -0.66 -10.78 13.06
C SER A 43 -0.89 -11.70 11.87
N ASP A 44 -2.15 -11.91 11.46
CA ASP A 44 -2.47 -12.77 10.30
C ASP A 44 -1.84 -12.22 9.01
N ILE A 45 -1.91 -10.89 8.82
CA ILE A 45 -1.35 -10.24 7.62
C ILE A 45 0.18 -10.24 7.65
N LEU A 46 0.80 -9.95 8.78
CA LEU A 46 2.26 -9.99 8.91
C LEU A 46 2.81 -11.41 8.72
N ASN A 47 2.14 -12.42 9.26
CA ASN A 47 2.52 -13.82 9.04
C ASN A 47 2.44 -14.23 7.56
N GLU A 48 1.42 -13.74 6.84
CA GLU A 48 1.30 -13.95 5.40
C GLU A 48 2.44 -13.25 4.63
N GLN A 49 2.72 -11.98 4.94
CA GLN A 49 3.81 -11.23 4.32
C GLN A 49 5.17 -11.92 4.51
N TRP A 50 5.38 -12.57 5.65
CA TRP A 50 6.63 -13.25 5.98
C TRP A 50 6.63 -14.74 5.62
N ARG A 51 5.57 -15.22 4.95
CA ARG A 51 5.45 -16.62 4.51
C ARG A 51 5.62 -17.60 5.66
N VAL A 52 5.10 -17.24 6.85
CA VAL A 52 5.08 -18.17 7.98
C VAL A 52 4.28 -19.42 7.60
N ASP A 53 4.77 -20.58 8.00
CA ASP A 53 4.16 -21.86 7.66
C ASP A 53 2.66 -21.89 7.96
N GLY A 54 1.86 -22.28 6.97
CA GLY A 54 0.41 -22.31 7.06
C GLY A 54 -0.32 -20.96 6.89
N ALA A 55 0.40 -19.83 6.85
CA ALA A 55 -0.22 -18.51 6.69
C ALA A 55 -0.61 -18.18 5.23
N CYS A 56 -0.05 -18.91 4.26
CA CYS A 56 -0.20 -18.65 2.82
C CYS A 56 -0.73 -19.85 2.03
N PRO A 57 -1.92 -20.40 2.34
CA PRO A 57 -2.43 -21.62 1.70
C PRO A 57 -2.72 -21.45 0.21
N HIS A 58 -2.76 -20.23 -0.30
CA HIS A 58 -2.99 -19.89 -1.70
C HIS A 58 -1.70 -19.89 -2.55
N ILE A 59 -0.53 -19.98 -1.91
CA ILE A 59 0.77 -20.00 -2.58
C ILE A 59 1.30 -21.44 -2.57
N GLU A 60 1.51 -22.01 -3.75
CA GLU A 60 1.92 -23.39 -3.90
C GLU A 60 3.33 -23.65 -3.40
N ASN A 61 4.25 -22.73 -3.66
CA ASN A 61 5.66 -22.81 -3.25
C ASN A 61 6.10 -21.48 -2.60
N PRO A 62 5.71 -21.21 -1.34
CA PRO A 62 6.06 -19.97 -0.68
C PRO A 62 7.57 -19.87 -0.47
N ARG A 63 8.14 -18.71 -0.80
CA ARG A 63 9.56 -18.40 -0.60
C ARG A 63 9.73 -17.34 0.48
N LYS A 64 10.79 -17.44 1.27
CA LYS A 64 11.10 -16.38 2.26
C LYS A 64 11.23 -15.05 1.54
N PRO A 65 10.49 -13.99 1.98
CA PRO A 65 10.55 -12.67 1.36
C PRO A 65 11.94 -12.03 1.51
N GLY A 66 12.30 -11.19 0.56
CA GLY A 66 13.46 -10.32 0.68
C GLY A 66 13.15 -9.11 1.55
N LEU A 67 13.90 -8.91 2.64
CA LEU A 67 13.79 -7.67 3.43
C LEU A 67 14.53 -6.54 2.69
N LEU A 68 13.77 -5.54 2.22
CA LEU A 68 14.30 -4.38 1.52
C LEU A 68 14.65 -3.24 2.50
N TYR A 69 13.87 -3.09 3.57
CA TYR A 69 14.07 -2.04 4.57
C TYR A 69 13.42 -2.37 5.92
N GLY A 70 14.05 -1.90 6.99
CA GLY A 70 13.53 -1.95 8.34
C GLY A 70 13.72 -3.29 9.03
N VAL A 71 12.67 -3.79 9.68
CA VAL A 71 12.73 -4.98 10.55
C VAL A 71 11.80 -6.10 10.07
N GLU A 72 12.05 -7.32 10.53
CA GLU A 72 11.20 -8.48 10.25
C GLU A 72 9.84 -8.38 10.98
N ALA A 73 8.82 -9.14 10.52
CA ALA A 73 7.48 -9.11 11.10
C ALA A 73 7.46 -9.42 12.61
N ALA A 74 8.34 -10.30 13.07
CA ALA A 74 8.50 -10.63 14.49
C ALA A 74 8.83 -9.40 15.35
N GLU A 75 9.49 -8.39 14.77
CA GLU A 75 9.84 -7.14 15.45
C GLU A 75 8.78 -6.05 15.21
N VAL A 76 8.08 -6.06 14.05
CA VAL A 76 6.97 -5.12 13.79
C VAL A 76 5.83 -5.31 14.79
N LEU A 77 5.47 -6.55 15.13
CA LEU A 77 4.38 -6.87 16.06
C LEU A 77 4.57 -6.24 17.45
N PRO A 78 5.73 -6.40 18.14
CA PRO A 78 5.94 -5.75 19.42
C PRO A 78 5.96 -4.22 19.33
N ILE A 79 6.50 -3.62 18.26
CA ILE A 79 6.47 -2.17 18.04
C ILE A 79 5.01 -1.69 17.94
N MET A 80 4.19 -2.36 17.13
CA MET A 80 2.77 -2.05 16.99
C MET A 80 2.02 -2.20 18.32
N ASN A 81 2.25 -3.28 19.07
CA ASN A 81 1.61 -3.53 20.35
C ASN A 81 2.00 -2.46 21.39
N GLN A 82 3.26 -2.07 21.43
CA GLN A 82 3.73 -1.01 22.32
C GLN A 82 3.00 0.32 22.05
N TRP A 83 2.85 0.71 20.78
CA TRP A 83 2.05 1.87 20.42
C TRP A 83 0.59 1.71 20.82
N ALA A 84 -0.04 0.57 20.49
CA ALA A 84 -1.46 0.32 20.75
C ALA A 84 -1.81 0.31 22.23
N ASP A 85 -0.91 -0.14 23.10
CA ASP A 85 -1.10 -0.15 24.56
C ASP A 85 -1.05 1.26 25.16
N GLN A 86 -0.33 2.18 24.53
CA GLN A 86 -0.23 3.57 24.96
C GLN A 86 -1.28 4.47 24.29
N ALA A 87 -1.85 4.04 23.16
CA ALA A 87 -2.84 4.82 22.41
C ALA A 87 -4.12 5.02 23.21
N LYS A 88 -4.57 6.28 23.31
CA LYS A 88 -5.80 6.68 23.99
C LYS A 88 -6.62 7.60 23.10
N ASP A 89 -7.93 7.52 23.22
CA ASP A 89 -8.83 8.49 22.63
C ASP A 89 -8.87 9.83 23.41
N ALA A 90 -9.67 10.78 22.92
CA ALA A 90 -9.81 12.10 23.55
C ALA A 90 -10.39 12.04 24.97
N GLN A 91 -11.04 10.95 25.35
CA GLN A 91 -11.59 10.69 26.69
C GLN A 91 -10.64 9.87 27.58
N GLY A 92 -9.43 9.59 27.11
CA GLY A 92 -8.43 8.80 27.84
C GLY A 92 -8.68 7.28 27.82
N ARG A 93 -9.65 6.78 27.05
CA ARG A 93 -9.96 5.36 26.93
C ARG A 93 -8.90 4.67 26.04
N LYS A 94 -8.50 3.47 26.46
CA LYS A 94 -7.54 2.65 25.68
C LYS A 94 -8.07 2.27 24.31
N LEU A 95 -7.16 2.08 23.36
CA LEU A 95 -7.49 1.55 22.04
C LEU A 95 -8.15 0.16 22.17
N ARG A 96 -9.27 -0.04 21.47
CA ARG A 96 -9.93 -1.35 21.38
C ARG A 96 -9.00 -2.33 20.66
N LYS A 97 -9.16 -3.63 20.95
CA LYS A 97 -8.34 -4.68 20.31
C LYS A 97 -8.54 -4.76 18.79
N ASP A 98 -9.76 -4.47 18.32
CA ASP A 98 -10.10 -4.37 16.89
C ASP A 98 -9.86 -2.96 16.30
N GLY A 99 -9.36 -2.01 17.10
CA GLY A 99 -8.98 -0.68 16.66
C GLY A 99 -7.73 -0.72 15.76
N HIS A 100 -7.72 0.09 14.70
CA HIS A 100 -6.60 0.15 13.76
C HIS A 100 -5.31 0.56 14.46
N CYS A 101 -4.24 -0.20 14.25
CA CYS A 101 -2.94 0.02 14.88
C CYS A 101 -1.75 -0.13 13.92
N ILE A 102 -1.97 -0.66 12.73
CA ILE A 102 -0.97 -0.77 11.67
C ILE A 102 -1.61 -0.48 10.32
N LEU A 103 -0.90 0.23 9.47
CA LEU A 103 -1.21 0.38 8.05
C LEU A 103 -0.29 -0.54 7.27
N ILE A 104 -0.86 -1.37 6.43
CA ILE A 104 -0.14 -2.28 5.55
C ILE A 104 -0.51 -1.96 4.11
N GLY A 105 0.51 -1.86 3.27
CA GLY A 105 0.30 -1.61 1.87
C GLY A 105 1.02 -2.58 0.97
N VAL A 106 0.61 -2.57 -0.29
CA VAL A 106 1.19 -3.34 -1.37
C VAL A 106 1.34 -2.48 -2.61
N ALA A 107 2.49 -2.58 -3.28
CA ALA A 107 2.70 -1.99 -4.60
C ALA A 107 3.28 -3.06 -5.53
N SER A 108 2.75 -3.17 -6.75
CA SER A 108 3.17 -4.22 -7.68
C SER A 108 3.39 -3.69 -9.10
N LEU A 109 4.21 -4.44 -9.84
CA LEU A 109 4.39 -4.30 -11.27
C LEU A 109 3.69 -5.43 -12.03
N PRO A 110 3.22 -5.18 -13.27
CA PRO A 110 2.83 -6.24 -14.19
C PRO A 110 4.00 -7.22 -14.44
N ARG A 111 3.72 -8.51 -14.56
CA ARG A 111 4.73 -9.55 -14.84
C ARG A 111 5.59 -9.23 -16.08
N SER A 112 4.98 -8.63 -17.10
CA SER A 112 5.68 -8.20 -18.30
C SER A 112 6.76 -7.13 -18.09
N MET A 113 6.88 -6.58 -16.88
CA MET A 113 7.84 -5.54 -16.49
C MET A 113 8.75 -6.02 -15.34
N GLU A 114 8.82 -7.32 -15.08
CA GLU A 114 9.57 -7.90 -13.98
C GLU A 114 11.05 -7.48 -13.94
N ASP A 115 11.69 -7.36 -15.11
CA ASP A 115 13.07 -6.90 -15.20
C ASP A 115 13.30 -5.50 -14.62
N ASN A 116 12.26 -4.67 -14.54
CA ASN A 116 12.32 -3.32 -13.97
C ASN A 116 11.92 -3.29 -12.48
N PHE A 117 11.62 -4.45 -11.88
CA PHE A 117 11.13 -4.50 -10.51
C PHE A 117 12.15 -4.01 -9.47
N PRO A 118 13.47 -4.30 -9.57
CA PRO A 118 14.44 -3.78 -8.63
C PRO A 118 14.44 -2.25 -8.54
N GLU A 119 14.44 -1.56 -9.67
CA GLU A 119 14.40 -0.09 -9.71
C GLU A 119 13.06 0.47 -9.22
N PHE A 120 11.96 -0.21 -9.55
CA PHE A 120 10.63 0.15 -9.06
C PHE A 120 10.54 0.01 -7.53
N ALA A 121 11.10 -1.06 -6.98
CA ALA A 121 11.11 -1.30 -5.53
C ALA A 121 11.95 -0.25 -4.80
N GLU A 122 13.09 0.16 -5.36
CA GLU A 122 13.95 1.21 -4.81
C GLU A 122 13.24 2.59 -4.83
N ASP A 123 12.67 3.00 -5.96
CA ASP A 123 11.93 4.26 -6.06
C ASP A 123 10.71 4.28 -5.14
N THR A 124 10.02 3.14 -5.02
CA THR A 124 8.89 3.00 -4.09
C THR A 124 9.37 3.14 -2.64
N LEU A 125 10.51 2.54 -2.28
CA LEU A 125 11.09 2.67 -0.94
C LEU A 125 11.47 4.14 -0.63
N ILE A 126 12.07 4.85 -1.58
CA ILE A 126 12.41 6.26 -1.42
C ILE A 126 11.14 7.07 -1.11
N TRP A 127 10.10 6.91 -1.93
CA TRP A 127 8.83 7.60 -1.71
C TRP A 127 8.18 7.24 -0.36
N LEU A 128 8.21 5.95 0.04
CA LEU A 128 7.67 5.52 1.33
C LEU A 128 8.42 6.15 2.51
N LYS A 129 9.76 6.27 2.42
CA LYS A 129 10.58 6.93 3.43
C LYS A 129 10.27 8.42 3.53
N GLU A 130 10.10 9.11 2.41
CA GLU A 130 9.70 10.52 2.38
C GLU A 130 8.32 10.72 3.00
N LYS A 131 7.36 9.83 2.68
CA LYS A 131 5.98 9.93 3.15
C LYS A 131 5.82 9.58 4.63
N TYR A 132 6.47 8.54 5.10
CA TYR A 132 6.22 7.97 6.43
C TYR A 132 7.36 8.19 7.43
N GLY A 133 8.57 8.45 6.97
CA GLY A 133 9.74 8.62 7.85
C GLY A 133 9.91 7.43 8.80
N ASP A 134 10.14 7.72 10.06
CA ASP A 134 10.34 6.72 11.12
C ASP A 134 9.12 5.84 11.41
N ARG A 135 7.95 6.17 10.87
CA ARG A 135 6.73 5.35 10.97
C ARG A 135 6.78 4.13 10.03
N LEU A 136 7.60 4.16 8.98
CA LEU A 136 7.85 3.01 8.10
C LEU A 136 8.71 2.00 8.85
N LYS A 137 8.15 0.82 9.16
CA LYS A 137 8.84 -0.18 9.97
C LYS A 137 9.44 -1.31 9.14
N SER A 138 8.81 -1.69 8.05
CA SER A 138 9.26 -2.79 7.21
C SER A 138 8.84 -2.61 5.77
N VAL A 139 9.71 -3.00 4.84
CA VAL A 139 9.39 -3.19 3.42
C VAL A 139 9.99 -4.52 2.98
N VAL A 140 9.16 -5.41 2.46
CA VAL A 140 9.55 -6.72 1.96
C VAL A 140 9.15 -6.90 0.50
N VAL A 141 9.90 -7.69 -0.23
CA VAL A 141 9.64 -8.01 -1.64
C VAL A 141 9.26 -9.48 -1.80
N HIS A 142 8.29 -9.71 -2.69
CA HIS A 142 7.83 -11.04 -3.08
C HIS A 142 7.99 -11.23 -4.58
N ASP A 143 8.49 -12.41 -4.96
CA ASP A 143 8.67 -12.86 -6.32
C ASP A 143 8.06 -14.26 -6.57
N ASP A 144 7.32 -14.78 -5.59
CA ASP A 144 6.71 -16.10 -5.57
C ASP A 144 5.24 -16.13 -6.01
N GLU A 145 4.69 -14.99 -6.43
CA GLU A 145 3.32 -14.83 -6.93
C GLU A 145 3.28 -14.42 -8.41
N ALA A 146 2.05 -14.27 -8.94
CA ALA A 146 1.83 -13.91 -10.35
C ALA A 146 2.47 -12.59 -10.77
N HIS A 147 2.61 -11.64 -9.86
CA HIS A 147 3.19 -10.33 -10.09
C HIS A 147 4.25 -10.04 -9.03
N PRO A 148 5.45 -9.53 -9.41
CA PRO A 148 6.42 -9.07 -8.44
C PRO A 148 5.84 -7.86 -7.70
N HIS A 149 5.95 -7.87 -6.38
CA HIS A 149 5.38 -6.82 -5.54
C HIS A 149 6.18 -6.63 -4.25
N LEU A 150 5.96 -5.49 -3.63
CA LEU A 150 6.44 -5.24 -2.29
C LEU A 150 5.27 -4.98 -1.34
N HIS A 151 5.45 -5.42 -0.10
CA HIS A 151 4.61 -5.02 1.01
C HIS A 151 5.34 -4.06 1.92
N PHE A 152 4.60 -3.14 2.54
CA PHE A 152 5.16 -2.24 3.53
C PHE A 152 4.25 -2.12 4.75
N SER A 153 4.88 -1.93 5.91
CA SER A 153 4.22 -1.84 7.21
C SER A 153 4.56 -0.51 7.87
N VAL A 154 3.52 0.23 8.26
CA VAL A 154 3.64 1.54 8.90
C VAL A 154 2.94 1.52 10.24
N VAL A 155 3.65 1.95 11.30
CA VAL A 155 3.12 2.06 12.67
C VAL A 155 3.32 3.49 13.14
N PRO A 156 2.33 4.14 13.76
CA PRO A 156 2.52 5.48 14.30
C PRO A 156 3.62 5.51 15.36
N ASN A 157 4.27 6.64 15.53
CA ASN A 157 5.19 6.84 16.65
C ASN A 157 4.40 7.03 17.96
N ILE A 158 5.04 6.76 19.11
CA ILE A 158 4.43 6.98 20.41
C ILE A 158 3.97 8.43 20.54
N GLY A 159 2.72 8.61 20.96
CA GLY A 159 2.07 9.93 21.05
C GLY A 159 1.33 10.40 19.81
N GLU A 160 1.56 9.76 18.66
CA GLU A 160 0.78 10.02 17.44
C GLU A 160 -0.53 9.22 17.43
N LYS A 161 -1.46 9.65 16.59
CA LYS A 161 -2.72 8.95 16.35
C LYS A 161 -2.62 8.11 15.08
N PHE A 162 -3.46 7.07 14.97
CA PHE A 162 -3.50 6.25 13.76
C PHE A 162 -3.82 7.07 12.49
N GLU A 163 -4.64 8.10 12.63
CA GLU A 163 -4.98 8.98 11.50
C GLU A 163 -3.78 9.74 10.94
N ASP A 164 -2.70 9.88 11.69
CA ASP A 164 -1.50 10.60 11.23
C ASP A 164 -0.73 9.80 10.15
N ILE A 165 -0.96 8.49 10.08
CA ILE A 165 -0.36 7.60 9.06
C ILE A 165 -1.34 7.19 7.96
N HIS A 166 -2.63 7.58 8.03
CA HIS A 166 -3.64 7.15 7.07
C HIS A 166 -4.43 8.33 6.52
N ASP A 167 -4.09 8.78 5.30
CA ASP A 167 -4.64 9.99 4.67
C ASP A 167 -6.18 10.00 4.66
N GLY A 168 -6.82 8.87 4.33
CA GLY A 168 -8.28 8.76 4.31
C GLY A 168 -8.93 8.95 5.68
N PHE A 169 -8.37 8.33 6.74
CA PHE A 169 -8.89 8.53 8.10
C PHE A 169 -8.66 9.96 8.60
N LYS A 170 -7.50 10.53 8.30
CA LYS A 170 -7.18 11.93 8.63
C LYS A 170 -8.18 12.89 8.02
N ALA A 171 -8.48 12.76 6.73
CA ALA A 171 -9.44 13.59 6.01
C ALA A 171 -10.88 13.40 6.53
N SER A 172 -11.32 12.16 6.74
CA SER A 172 -12.64 11.85 7.29
C SER A 172 -12.83 12.41 8.69
N LYS A 173 -11.79 12.29 9.55
CA LYS A 173 -11.82 12.82 10.91
C LYS A 173 -11.87 14.34 10.92
N LYS A 174 -11.08 15.00 10.06
CA LYS A 174 -11.13 16.46 9.89
C LYS A 174 -12.54 16.90 9.49
N ALA A 175 -13.15 16.29 8.48
CA ALA A 175 -14.53 16.59 8.06
C ALA A 175 -15.53 16.38 9.19
N LYS A 176 -15.37 15.34 10.03
CA LYS A 176 -16.21 15.11 11.21
C LYS A 176 -16.04 16.23 12.25
N THR A 177 -14.82 16.65 12.52
CA THR A 177 -14.53 17.77 13.46
C THR A 177 -15.11 19.08 12.96
N ASP A 178 -15.09 19.29 11.63
CA ASP A 178 -15.72 20.46 10.97
C ASP A 178 -17.26 20.37 10.91
N GLY A 179 -17.89 19.39 11.59
CA GLY A 179 -19.34 19.24 11.69
C GLY A 179 -20.02 18.72 10.40
N LYS A 180 -19.25 18.15 9.46
CA LYS A 180 -19.80 17.65 8.19
C LYS A 180 -20.61 16.36 8.36
N LEU A 181 -21.58 16.16 7.47
CA LEU A 181 -22.41 14.95 7.43
C LEU A 181 -21.56 13.69 7.13
N LYS A 182 -22.09 12.52 7.44
CA LYS A 182 -21.41 11.24 7.21
C LYS A 182 -21.08 11.00 5.72
N SER A 183 -21.93 11.45 4.81
CA SER A 183 -21.69 11.44 3.36
C SER A 183 -20.41 12.19 2.99
N ASP A 184 -20.24 13.41 3.55
CA ASP A 184 -19.11 14.28 3.27
C ASP A 184 -17.82 13.73 3.90
N GLN A 185 -17.91 13.12 5.09
CA GLN A 185 -16.80 12.43 5.71
C GLN A 185 -16.32 11.26 4.83
N ASN A 186 -17.26 10.48 4.27
CA ASN A 186 -16.93 9.39 3.34
C ASN A 186 -16.37 9.92 2.02
N TYR A 187 -16.88 11.05 1.52
CA TYR A 187 -16.32 11.70 0.33
C TYR A 187 -14.89 12.17 0.58
N ALA A 188 -14.63 12.85 1.70
CA ALA A 188 -13.29 13.31 2.08
C ALA A 188 -12.29 12.13 2.19
N TYR A 189 -12.72 11.00 2.77
CA TYR A 189 -11.92 9.77 2.80
C TYR A 189 -11.54 9.31 1.38
N LYS A 190 -12.53 9.19 0.50
CA LYS A 190 -12.31 8.71 -0.88
C LYS A 190 -11.40 9.64 -1.68
N GLU A 191 -11.58 10.96 -1.53
CA GLU A 191 -10.72 11.94 -2.20
C GLU A 191 -9.28 11.85 -1.69
N ALA A 192 -9.07 11.75 -0.38
CA ALA A 192 -7.73 11.59 0.18
C ALA A 192 -7.05 10.29 -0.33
N MET A 193 -7.80 9.19 -0.46
CA MET A 193 -7.24 7.95 -1.01
C MET A 193 -6.99 8.02 -2.52
N ARG A 194 -7.73 8.82 -3.28
CA ARG A 194 -7.40 9.14 -4.68
C ARG A 194 -6.10 9.93 -4.76
N ASN A 195 -5.98 10.98 -3.94
CA ASN A 195 -4.77 11.79 -3.87
C ASN A 195 -3.53 10.97 -3.50
N TYR A 196 -3.67 10.04 -2.56
CA TYR A 196 -2.61 9.07 -2.21
C TYR A 196 -2.11 8.29 -3.43
N GLN A 197 -3.03 7.78 -4.22
CA GLN A 197 -2.69 7.05 -5.43
C GLN A 197 -2.16 7.97 -6.55
N ASP A 198 -2.64 9.23 -6.63
CA ASP A 198 -2.14 10.23 -7.59
C ASP A 198 -0.71 10.66 -7.24
N GLU A 199 -0.41 10.80 -5.95
CA GLU A 199 0.93 11.06 -5.45
C GLU A 199 1.90 9.93 -5.83
N PHE A 200 1.53 8.67 -5.59
CA PHE A 200 2.31 7.52 -6.01
C PHE A 200 2.51 7.47 -7.53
N SER A 201 1.46 7.76 -8.29
CA SER A 201 1.55 7.85 -9.75
C SER A 201 2.61 8.83 -10.21
N LYS A 202 2.58 10.03 -9.63
CA LYS A 202 3.48 11.13 -10.00
C LYS A 202 4.93 10.87 -9.60
N ASN A 203 5.13 10.36 -8.39
CA ASN A 203 6.46 10.24 -7.80
C ASN A 203 7.17 8.92 -8.16
N VAL A 204 6.40 7.86 -8.48
CA VAL A 204 6.96 6.52 -8.75
C VAL A 204 6.48 5.98 -10.09
N ALA A 205 5.17 5.70 -10.23
CA ALA A 205 4.67 4.84 -11.28
C ALA A 205 4.91 5.36 -12.70
N MET A 206 4.79 6.68 -12.93
CA MET A 206 5.00 7.29 -14.25
C MET A 206 6.45 7.12 -14.75
N ALA A 207 7.43 7.15 -13.86
CA ALA A 207 8.83 6.93 -14.19
C ALA A 207 9.11 5.50 -14.70
N HIS A 208 8.23 4.57 -14.35
CA HIS A 208 8.28 3.17 -14.82
C HIS A 208 7.32 2.89 -15.99
N GLY A 209 6.73 3.92 -16.61
CA GLY A 209 5.85 3.75 -17.77
C GLY A 209 4.43 3.26 -17.43
N LEU A 210 4.03 3.33 -16.16
CA LEU A 210 2.70 2.93 -15.73
C LEU A 210 1.72 4.10 -15.84
N THR A 211 0.50 3.83 -16.28
CA THR A 211 -0.60 4.80 -16.22
C THR A 211 -1.24 4.76 -14.84
N ARG A 212 -1.85 5.88 -14.44
CA ARG A 212 -2.51 6.00 -13.13
C ARG A 212 -3.67 5.02 -12.94
N ILE A 213 -4.48 4.84 -13.97
CA ILE A 213 -5.67 3.98 -13.96
C ILE A 213 -5.76 3.25 -15.31
N GLY A 214 -6.12 1.98 -15.26
CA GLY A 214 -6.38 1.20 -16.47
C GLY A 214 -7.64 1.67 -17.23
N PRO A 215 -7.75 1.38 -18.52
CA PRO A 215 -8.82 1.86 -19.39
C PRO A 215 -10.22 1.39 -18.96
N GLY A 216 -10.33 0.24 -18.31
CA GLY A 216 -11.62 -0.30 -17.86
C GLY A 216 -12.25 0.43 -16.66
N ARG A 217 -11.47 1.22 -15.92
CA ARG A 217 -11.95 1.97 -14.74
C ARG A 217 -12.25 3.44 -15.01
N ARG A 218 -11.67 4.00 -16.06
CA ARG A 218 -12.00 5.33 -16.56
C ARG A 218 -12.80 5.18 -17.84
N ARG A 219 -13.84 5.99 -18.00
CA ARG A 219 -14.52 6.15 -19.29
C ARG A 219 -13.69 7.05 -20.21
N LEU A 220 -12.43 6.66 -20.45
CA LEU A 220 -11.58 7.34 -21.41
C LEU A 220 -11.91 6.87 -22.81
N THR A 221 -11.84 7.78 -23.76
CA THR A 221 -11.81 7.41 -25.17
C THR A 221 -10.49 6.67 -25.47
N ARG A 222 -10.49 5.85 -26.50
CA ARG A 222 -9.28 5.10 -26.92
C ARG A 222 -8.09 6.03 -27.20
N SER A 223 -8.34 7.21 -27.77
CA SER A 223 -7.31 8.21 -28.03
C SER A 223 -6.71 8.80 -26.74
N GLN A 224 -7.54 9.12 -25.76
CA GLN A 224 -7.07 9.64 -24.47
C GLN A 224 -6.21 8.60 -23.73
N TRP A 225 -6.63 7.33 -23.71
CA TRP A 225 -5.83 6.27 -23.12
C TRP A 225 -4.48 6.08 -23.83
N HIS A 226 -4.47 6.12 -25.17
CA HIS A 226 -3.22 6.05 -25.92
C HIS A 226 -2.30 7.25 -25.66
N ALA A 227 -2.83 8.44 -25.46
CA ALA A 227 -2.05 9.63 -25.11
C ALA A 227 -1.38 9.46 -23.73
N GLU A 228 -2.11 9.00 -22.70
CA GLU A 228 -1.53 8.72 -21.38
C GLU A 228 -0.43 7.65 -21.46
N LYS A 229 -0.66 6.58 -22.23
CA LYS A 229 0.33 5.52 -22.39
C LYS A 229 1.62 6.04 -23.08
N LYS A 230 1.48 6.90 -24.08
CA LYS A 230 2.64 7.55 -24.72
C LYS A 230 3.40 8.44 -23.74
N GLN A 231 2.68 9.19 -22.91
CA GLN A 231 3.30 10.06 -21.90
C GLN A 231 4.07 9.24 -20.87
N ALA A 232 3.48 8.14 -20.35
CA ALA A 232 4.17 7.25 -19.42
C ALA A 232 5.42 6.61 -20.04
N ALA A 233 5.34 6.14 -21.29
CA ALA A 233 6.49 5.62 -22.02
C ALA A 233 7.59 6.67 -22.22
N TYR A 234 7.22 7.92 -22.48
CA TYR A 234 8.19 9.02 -22.59
C TYR A 234 8.96 9.23 -21.28
N PHE A 235 8.25 9.26 -20.14
CA PHE A 235 8.92 9.41 -18.83
C PHE A 235 9.83 8.23 -18.50
N ALA A 236 9.40 7.00 -18.78
CA ALA A 236 10.23 5.81 -18.58
C ALA A 236 11.51 5.87 -19.43
N ASN A 237 11.40 6.26 -20.69
CA ASN A 237 12.56 6.41 -21.58
C ASN A 237 13.50 7.53 -21.11
N ALA A 238 12.96 8.68 -20.67
CA ALA A 238 13.75 9.79 -20.14
C ALA A 238 14.54 9.37 -18.88
N LYS A 239 13.89 8.63 -17.96
CA LYS A 239 14.55 8.06 -16.77
C LYS A 239 15.68 7.11 -17.19
N ASN A 240 15.41 6.15 -18.09
CA ASN A 240 16.42 5.19 -18.55
C ASN A 240 17.62 5.89 -19.19
N MET A 241 17.39 6.90 -20.00
CA MET A 241 18.48 7.71 -20.59
C MET A 241 19.29 8.43 -19.52
N ALA A 242 18.65 9.05 -18.53
CA ALA A 242 19.33 9.72 -17.43
C ALA A 242 20.20 8.73 -16.63
N MET A 243 19.69 7.54 -16.34
CA MET A 243 20.45 6.48 -15.65
C MET A 243 21.65 6.01 -16.47
N VAL A 244 21.50 5.81 -17.77
CA VAL A 244 22.62 5.44 -18.68
C VAL A 244 23.69 6.52 -18.68
N HIS A 245 23.32 7.80 -18.74
CA HIS A 245 24.26 8.90 -18.67
C HIS A 245 24.97 9.00 -17.31
N ALA A 246 24.23 8.83 -16.21
CA ALA A 246 24.81 8.81 -14.88
C ALA A 246 25.83 7.67 -14.70
N ARG A 247 25.50 6.45 -15.15
CA ARG A 247 26.43 5.29 -15.13
C ARG A 247 27.69 5.53 -15.98
N LYS A 248 27.55 6.13 -17.18
CA LYS A 248 28.69 6.50 -18.02
C LYS A 248 29.57 7.56 -17.35
N GLY A 249 28.96 8.58 -16.76
CA GLY A 249 29.68 9.64 -16.04
C GLY A 249 30.44 9.08 -14.83
N TYR A 250 29.82 8.18 -14.07
CA TYR A 250 30.45 7.52 -12.93
C TYR A 250 31.67 6.67 -13.36
N LYS A 251 31.53 5.84 -14.41
CA LYS A 251 32.65 5.06 -14.95
C LYS A 251 33.80 5.96 -15.43
N ALA A 252 33.49 7.01 -16.19
CA ALA A 252 34.51 7.95 -16.64
C ALA A 252 35.19 8.73 -15.51
N GLY A 253 34.51 8.93 -14.39
CA GLY A 253 35.08 9.49 -13.15
C GLY A 253 36.04 8.53 -12.48
N LEU A 254 35.72 7.24 -12.40
CA LEU A 254 36.59 6.22 -11.80
C LEU A 254 37.86 5.96 -12.63
N GLU A 255 37.80 6.08 -13.96
CA GLU A 255 38.97 5.91 -14.85
C GLU A 255 39.96 7.10 -14.81
N LYS A 256 39.54 8.22 -14.20
CA LYS A 256 40.38 9.44 -14.06
C LYS A 256 40.93 9.64 -12.65
N ALA A 257 40.51 8.84 -11.70
CA ALA A 257 40.97 8.86 -10.30
C ALA A 257 42.04 7.80 -10.07
#